data_a0f79a7650d297667c88b9ebcebf0b0b
#
_entry.id   a0f79a7650d297667c88b9ebcebf0b0b
#
_cell.length_a   1.000
_cell.length_b   1.000
_cell.length_c   1.000
_cell.angle_alpha   90.00
_cell.angle_beta   90.00
_cell.angle_gamma   90.00
#
_symmetry.space_group_name_H-M   'P 1'
#
loop_
_entity.id
_entity.type
_entity.pdbx_description
1 polymer ?
#
loop_
_entity_poly.entity_id
_entity_poly.type
_entity_poly.pdbx_seq_one_letter_code
_entity_poly.pdbx_strand_id
1 'polypeptide(L)'
;MTATYKTISKHNFIAFCKDTIPSVKNFEVKLKKFEKSGVEIDYFPDKNQVGKRDRFWTQNLFTAADMVSYGCILCRYPNAIQSVTINFNGNFFSTEQVCNVHVSSTIQEYEEKFAHSTVDIVTFSKQIIAKLTCNYLIIGK
;
A
#
# COMPACT_ATOMS: atom_id res chain seq x y z
N MET A 1 -17.98 15.10 5.62
CA MET A 1 -18.57 13.80 5.93
C MET A 1 -17.92 12.74 5.05
N THR A 2 -17.31 11.76 5.65
CA THR A 2 -16.71 10.67 4.90
C THR A 2 -17.79 9.71 4.42
N ALA A 3 -17.64 9.21 3.20
CA ALA A 3 -18.54 8.18 2.68
C ALA A 3 -18.44 6.94 3.57
N THR A 4 -19.59 6.29 3.81
CA THR A 4 -19.62 5.05 4.56
C THR A 4 -19.40 3.87 3.62
N TYR A 5 -18.30 3.17 3.81
CA TYR A 5 -17.99 1.98 3.02
C TYR A 5 -18.40 0.73 3.82
N LYS A 6 -19.25 -0.10 3.23
CA LYS A 6 -19.67 -1.37 3.83
C LYS A 6 -18.74 -2.50 3.44
N THR A 7 -18.35 -2.54 2.16
CA THR A 7 -17.40 -3.51 1.64
C THR A 7 -16.47 -2.82 0.66
N ILE A 8 -15.26 -3.32 0.55
CA ILE A 8 -14.27 -2.78 -0.36
C ILE A 8 -14.09 -3.74 -1.53
N SER A 9 -14.09 -3.17 -2.73
CA SER A 9 -13.91 -3.90 -3.98
C SER A 9 -12.85 -3.20 -4.82
N LYS A 10 -12.50 -3.83 -5.94
CA LYS A 10 -11.60 -3.23 -6.92
C LYS A 10 -12.06 -1.82 -7.35
N HIS A 11 -13.38 -1.60 -7.43
CA HIS A 11 -13.91 -0.34 -7.93
C HIS A 11 -13.82 0.81 -6.94
N ASN A 12 -13.84 0.53 -5.64
CA ASN A 12 -13.85 1.59 -4.63
C ASN A 12 -12.60 1.64 -3.74
N PHE A 13 -11.64 0.74 -3.95
CA PHE A 13 -10.47 0.65 -3.08
C PHE A 13 -9.66 1.95 -3.02
N ILE A 14 -9.33 2.53 -4.17
CA ILE A 14 -8.51 3.76 -4.21
C ILE A 14 -9.27 4.94 -3.57
N ALA A 15 -10.57 5.09 -3.89
CA ALA A 15 -11.39 6.13 -3.29
C ALA A 15 -11.48 5.96 -1.78
N PHE A 16 -11.66 4.72 -1.31
CA PHE A 16 -11.67 4.40 0.11
C PHE A 16 -10.35 4.81 0.79
N CYS A 17 -9.21 4.48 0.19
CA CYS A 17 -7.91 4.84 0.74
C CYS A 17 -7.75 6.36 0.82
N LYS A 18 -8.16 7.09 -0.21
CA LYS A 18 -8.07 8.56 -0.23
C LYS A 18 -8.98 9.22 0.81
N ASP A 19 -10.14 8.62 1.07
CA ASP A 19 -11.08 9.16 2.04
C ASP A 19 -10.69 8.85 3.49
N THR A 20 -10.01 7.73 3.73
CA THR A 20 -9.76 7.24 5.09
C THR A 20 -8.33 7.39 5.55
N ILE A 21 -7.36 7.49 4.65
CA ILE A 21 -5.95 7.62 4.98
C ILE A 21 -5.48 9.01 4.55
N PRO A 22 -5.33 9.98 5.48
CA PRO A 22 -4.99 11.36 5.12
C PRO A 22 -3.71 11.48 4.28
N SER A 23 -2.69 10.67 4.55
CA SER A 23 -1.43 10.70 3.81
C SER A 23 -1.55 10.27 2.35
N VAL A 24 -2.64 9.58 1.98
CA VAL A 24 -2.88 9.08 0.62
C VAL A 24 -3.73 10.05 -0.20
N LYS A 25 -4.39 11.01 0.44
CA LYS A 25 -5.36 11.89 -0.19
C LYS A 25 -4.87 12.50 -1.51
N ASN A 26 -3.61 12.92 -1.55
CA ASN A 26 -3.03 13.59 -2.70
C ASN A 26 -2.11 12.67 -3.53
N PHE A 27 -2.11 11.38 -3.24
CA PHE A 27 -1.34 10.42 -4.02
C PHE A 27 -1.97 10.23 -5.40
N GLU A 28 -1.15 10.28 -6.43
CA GLU A 28 -1.57 9.85 -7.75
C GLU A 28 -1.21 8.38 -7.91
N VAL A 29 -2.20 7.52 -7.92
CA VAL A 29 -2.00 6.07 -8.03
C VAL A 29 -2.97 5.49 -9.06
N LYS A 30 -2.52 4.42 -9.68
CA LYS A 30 -3.33 3.63 -10.59
C LYS A 30 -3.37 2.18 -10.08
N LEU A 31 -4.55 1.65 -9.85
CA LEU A 31 -4.72 0.27 -9.43
C LEU A 31 -4.50 -0.66 -10.63
N LYS A 32 -3.50 -1.52 -10.55
CA LYS A 32 -3.13 -2.43 -11.63
C LYS A 32 -3.68 -3.83 -11.41
N LYS A 33 -3.77 -4.27 -10.16
CA LYS A 33 -4.23 -5.59 -9.80
C LYS A 33 -4.88 -5.54 -8.42
N PHE A 34 -6.02 -6.21 -8.29
CA PHE A 34 -6.72 -6.33 -7.01
C PHE A 34 -7.34 -7.73 -6.95
N GLU A 35 -6.54 -8.69 -6.51
CA GLU A 35 -6.90 -10.10 -6.51
C GLU A 35 -6.38 -10.78 -5.24
N LYS A 36 -6.92 -11.96 -4.92
CA LYS A 36 -6.45 -12.75 -3.78
C LYS A 36 -4.98 -13.12 -3.87
N SER A 37 -4.44 -13.19 -5.09
CA SER A 37 -3.03 -13.48 -5.33
C SER A 37 -2.11 -12.27 -5.09
N GLY A 38 -2.67 -11.08 -5.01
CA GLY A 38 -1.89 -9.87 -4.74
C GLY A 38 -2.57 -8.60 -5.19
N VAL A 39 -2.07 -7.49 -4.69
CA VAL A 39 -2.52 -6.14 -5.06
C VAL A 39 -1.33 -5.35 -5.56
N GLU A 40 -1.51 -4.66 -6.68
CA GLU A 40 -0.46 -3.88 -7.32
C GLU A 40 -0.98 -2.52 -7.71
N ILE A 41 -0.18 -1.49 -7.45
CA ILE A 41 -0.45 -0.13 -7.89
C ILE A 41 0.76 0.42 -8.62
N ASP A 42 0.50 1.38 -9.50
CA ASP A 42 1.53 2.30 -9.99
C ASP A 42 1.40 3.59 -9.19
N TYR A 43 2.49 4.07 -8.63
CA TYR A 43 2.51 5.31 -7.88
C TYR A 43 3.32 6.35 -8.64
N PHE A 44 2.69 7.51 -8.85
CA PHE A 44 3.26 8.66 -9.56
C PHE A 44 3.48 9.79 -8.55
N PRO A 45 4.65 9.87 -7.91
CA PRO A 45 4.87 10.87 -6.88
C PRO A 45 4.90 12.29 -7.45
N ASP A 46 4.30 13.21 -6.72
CA ASP A 46 4.45 14.64 -7.01
C ASP A 46 5.78 15.10 -6.43
N LYS A 47 6.74 15.38 -7.30
CA LYS A 47 8.08 15.78 -6.91
C LYS A 47 8.09 17.05 -6.04
N ASN A 48 7.11 17.92 -6.24
CA ASN A 48 6.99 19.15 -5.43
C ASN A 48 6.55 18.85 -4.00
N GLN A 49 5.74 17.79 -3.81
CA GLN A 49 5.24 17.40 -2.49
C GLN A 49 6.24 16.56 -1.70
N VAL A 50 7.13 15.85 -2.40
CA VAL A 50 8.13 15.00 -1.74
C VAL A 50 9.29 15.84 -1.17
N GLY A 51 9.45 17.06 -1.63
CA GLY A 51 10.46 17.99 -1.14
C GLY A 51 11.77 17.95 -1.90
N LYS A 52 12.56 19.04 -1.75
CA LYS A 52 13.78 19.25 -2.54
C LYS A 52 14.89 18.24 -2.28
N ARG A 53 14.87 17.53 -1.15
CA ARG A 53 15.89 16.53 -0.78
C ARG A 53 15.30 15.16 -0.65
N ASP A 54 14.16 14.91 -1.30
CA ASP A 54 13.45 13.64 -1.23
C ASP A 54 13.16 13.22 0.23
N ARG A 55 12.98 14.24 1.11
CA ARG A 55 12.84 14.06 2.56
C ARG A 55 11.69 13.12 2.94
N PHE A 56 10.60 13.20 2.19
CA PHE A 56 9.40 12.40 2.46
C PHE A 56 9.29 11.18 1.54
N TRP A 57 10.29 10.93 0.71
CA TRP A 57 10.25 9.84 -0.25
C TRP A 57 10.08 8.48 0.41
N THR A 58 10.92 8.19 1.40
CA THR A 58 10.85 6.94 2.16
C THR A 58 9.51 6.78 2.86
N GLN A 59 8.99 7.85 3.48
CA GLN A 59 7.67 7.82 4.13
C GLN A 59 6.56 7.53 3.13
N ASN A 60 6.61 8.15 1.95
CA ASN A 60 5.61 7.91 0.92
C ASN A 60 5.66 6.48 0.40
N LEU A 61 6.85 5.89 0.30
CA LEU A 61 7.00 4.49 -0.09
C LEU A 61 6.43 3.56 0.99
N PHE A 62 6.64 3.85 2.26
CA PHE A 62 5.99 3.11 3.35
C PHE A 62 4.47 3.21 3.25
N THR A 63 3.94 4.39 2.99
CA THR A 63 2.49 4.60 2.85
C THR A 63 1.94 3.81 1.66
N ALA A 64 2.62 3.84 0.53
CA ALA A 64 2.20 3.07 -0.65
C ALA A 64 2.25 1.56 -0.38
N ALA A 65 3.26 1.10 0.35
CA ALA A 65 3.36 -0.31 0.76
C ALA A 65 2.21 -0.69 1.70
N ASP A 66 1.84 0.19 2.63
CA ASP A 66 0.70 -0.03 3.51
C ASP A 66 -0.61 -0.13 2.73
N MET A 67 -0.81 0.72 1.73
CA MET A 67 -1.99 0.65 0.86
C MET A 67 -2.15 -0.72 0.21
N VAL A 68 -1.11 -1.21 -0.46
CA VAL A 68 -1.22 -2.48 -1.20
C VAL A 68 -1.37 -3.66 -0.24
N SER A 69 -0.71 -3.62 0.91
CA SER A 69 -0.82 -4.66 1.93
C SER A 69 -2.23 -4.71 2.52
N TYR A 70 -2.76 -3.55 2.88
CA TYR A 70 -4.13 -3.43 3.36
C TYR A 70 -5.12 -3.88 2.29
N GLY A 71 -4.85 -3.53 1.03
CA GLY A 71 -5.63 -3.99 -0.12
C GLY A 71 -5.69 -5.51 -0.23
N CYS A 72 -4.60 -6.20 0.06
CA CYS A 72 -4.58 -7.66 0.07
C CYS A 72 -5.53 -8.24 1.12
N ILE A 73 -5.58 -7.62 2.30
CA ILE A 73 -6.52 -8.04 3.36
C ILE A 73 -7.95 -7.83 2.88
N LEU A 74 -8.26 -6.66 2.34
CA LEU A 74 -9.62 -6.32 1.90
C LEU A 74 -10.05 -7.14 0.68
N CYS A 75 -9.11 -7.55 -0.15
CA CYS A 75 -9.40 -8.42 -1.28
C CYS A 75 -9.90 -9.80 -0.82
N ARG A 76 -9.34 -10.31 0.30
CA ARG A 76 -9.77 -11.58 0.90
C ARG A 76 -10.98 -11.42 1.80
N TYR A 77 -11.02 -10.33 2.55
CA TYR A 77 -12.05 -10.04 3.55
C TYR A 77 -12.56 -8.62 3.35
N PRO A 78 -13.51 -8.42 2.44
CA PRO A 78 -13.98 -7.08 2.06
C PRO A 78 -14.55 -6.25 3.22
N ASN A 79 -14.92 -6.91 4.32
CA ASN A 79 -15.45 -6.24 5.50
C ASN A 79 -14.40 -5.94 6.57
N ALA A 80 -13.14 -6.36 6.35
CA ALA A 80 -12.08 -6.24 7.35
C ALA A 80 -11.45 -4.84 7.39
N ILE A 81 -12.26 -3.81 7.30
CA ILE A 81 -11.86 -2.40 7.23
C ILE A 81 -11.14 -1.95 8.51
N GLN A 82 -11.46 -2.56 9.65
CA GLN A 82 -10.88 -2.21 10.95
C GLN A 82 -9.53 -2.87 11.24
N SER A 83 -9.00 -3.62 10.28
CA SER A 83 -7.70 -4.27 10.44
C SER A 83 -6.60 -3.24 10.69
N VAL A 84 -5.63 -3.58 11.54
CA VAL A 84 -4.61 -2.64 11.97
C VAL A 84 -3.20 -3.17 11.71
N THR A 85 -2.31 -2.25 11.38
CA THR A 85 -0.88 -2.55 11.21
C THR A 85 -0.25 -2.76 12.58
N ILE A 86 0.46 -3.89 12.73
CA ILE A 86 1.19 -4.20 13.96
C ILE A 86 2.63 -3.69 13.87
N ASN A 87 3.29 -3.97 12.76
CA ASN A 87 4.64 -3.50 12.53
C ASN A 87 4.96 -3.41 11.05
N PHE A 88 6.04 -2.72 10.76
CA PHE A 88 6.49 -2.42 9.41
C PHE A 88 8.01 -2.44 9.38
N ASN A 89 8.60 -3.19 8.46
CA ASN A 89 10.04 -3.21 8.24
C ASN A 89 10.34 -2.99 6.77
N GLY A 90 11.38 -2.22 6.48
CA GLY A 90 11.77 -1.97 5.12
C GLY A 90 13.27 -1.97 4.91
N ASN A 91 13.70 -2.54 3.78
CA ASN A 91 15.06 -2.46 3.30
C ASN A 91 15.05 -1.67 2.00
N PHE A 92 15.75 -0.54 1.99
CA PHE A 92 15.88 0.32 0.82
C PHE A 92 17.22 0.06 0.18
N PHE A 93 17.21 -0.39 -1.07
CA PHE A 93 18.41 -0.80 -1.82
C PHE A 93 18.97 0.30 -2.69
N SER A 94 18.22 1.39 -2.84
CA SER A 94 18.60 2.49 -3.71
C SER A 94 18.29 3.81 -3.03
N THR A 95 19.21 4.77 -3.17
CA THR A 95 19.00 6.16 -2.78
C THR A 95 18.56 7.00 -3.99
N GLU A 96 17.97 6.33 -4.96
CA GLU A 96 17.52 6.96 -6.20
C GLU A 96 16.59 8.13 -5.95
N GLN A 97 16.61 9.04 -6.92
CA GLN A 97 15.70 10.17 -6.93
C GLN A 97 14.26 9.71 -7.05
N VAL A 98 13.36 10.55 -6.57
CA VAL A 98 11.92 10.34 -6.69
C VAL A 98 11.55 10.03 -8.14
N CYS A 99 10.88 8.91 -8.35
CA CYS A 99 10.45 8.46 -9.68
C CYS A 99 9.16 7.67 -9.57
N ASN A 100 8.55 7.40 -10.72
CA ASN A 100 7.37 6.55 -10.79
C ASN A 100 7.77 5.11 -10.46
N VAL A 101 6.94 4.44 -9.66
CA VAL A 101 7.24 3.09 -9.17
C VAL A 101 6.03 2.18 -9.27
N HIS A 102 6.32 0.89 -9.41
CA HIS A 102 5.35 -0.19 -9.23
C HIS A 102 5.48 -0.70 -7.81
N VAL A 103 4.35 -0.82 -7.11
CA VAL A 103 4.29 -1.33 -5.75
C VAL A 103 3.39 -2.55 -5.76
N SER A 104 3.92 -3.70 -5.37
CA SER A 104 3.19 -4.96 -5.39
C SER A 104 3.27 -5.65 -4.04
N SER A 105 2.18 -6.31 -3.65
CA SER A 105 2.07 -6.97 -2.36
C SER A 105 1.36 -8.29 -2.46
N THR A 106 1.83 -9.24 -1.66
CA THR A 106 1.14 -10.50 -1.39
C THR A 106 1.05 -10.68 0.12
N ILE A 107 0.07 -11.46 0.59
CA ILE A 107 -0.05 -11.75 2.03
C ILE A 107 -0.10 -13.24 2.29
N GLN A 108 0.32 -13.60 3.49
CA GLN A 108 0.19 -14.92 4.05
C GLN A 108 -0.45 -14.79 5.44
N GLU A 109 -1.53 -15.53 5.67
CA GLU A 109 -2.21 -15.51 6.96
C GLU A 109 -1.60 -16.53 7.91
N TYR A 110 -1.65 -16.22 9.21
CA TYR A 110 -1.24 -17.14 10.25
C TYR A 110 -2.11 -16.95 11.49
N GLU A 111 -2.33 -18.02 12.22
CA GLU A 111 -3.16 -18.07 13.45
C GLU A 111 -4.56 -17.49 13.23
N GLU A 112 -5.08 -17.59 12.02
CA GLU A 112 -6.46 -17.19 11.66
C GLU A 112 -6.78 -15.69 11.84
N LYS A 113 -5.88 -14.90 12.40
CA LYS A 113 -6.14 -13.49 12.70
C LYS A 113 -5.03 -12.54 12.28
N PHE A 114 -3.88 -13.06 11.88
CA PHE A 114 -2.75 -12.23 11.46
C PHE A 114 -2.48 -12.40 9.98
N ALA A 115 -2.03 -11.31 9.36
CA ALA A 115 -1.52 -11.34 8.00
C ALA A 115 -0.09 -10.82 7.96
N HIS A 116 0.78 -11.54 7.27
CA HIS A 116 2.13 -11.11 6.96
C HIS A 116 2.17 -10.73 5.49
N SER A 117 2.51 -9.49 5.21
CA SER A 117 2.61 -8.96 3.84
C SER A 117 4.06 -8.80 3.44
N THR A 118 4.35 -9.13 2.19
CA THR A 118 5.63 -8.77 1.56
C THR A 118 5.33 -7.80 0.42
N VAL A 119 6.13 -6.74 0.32
CA VAL A 119 5.95 -5.69 -0.68
C VAL A 119 7.25 -5.49 -1.43
N ASP A 120 7.15 -5.45 -2.76
CA ASP A 120 8.26 -5.07 -3.63
C ASP A 120 7.95 -3.72 -4.27
N ILE A 121 8.94 -2.82 -4.25
CA ILE A 121 8.85 -1.53 -4.92
C ILE A 121 9.95 -1.48 -5.97
N VAL A 122 9.55 -1.33 -7.22
CA VAL A 122 10.47 -1.28 -8.36
C VAL A 122 10.18 -0.06 -9.24
N THR A 123 11.21 0.44 -9.88
CA THR A 123 11.06 1.52 -10.88
C THR A 123 10.33 0.99 -12.10
N PHE A 124 9.86 1.89 -12.96
CA PHE A 124 9.27 1.51 -14.26
C PHE A 124 10.31 0.83 -15.17
N SER A 125 11.60 1.08 -14.94
CA SER A 125 12.68 0.36 -15.61
C SER A 125 13.07 -0.96 -14.91
N LYS A 126 12.28 -1.36 -13.89
CA LYS A 126 12.39 -2.63 -13.15
C LYS A 126 13.61 -2.74 -12.21
N GLN A 127 14.15 -1.62 -11.80
CA GLN A 127 15.17 -1.58 -10.76
C GLN A 127 14.51 -1.68 -9.39
N ILE A 128 14.97 -2.58 -8.54
CA ILE A 128 14.44 -2.75 -7.19
C ILE A 128 14.86 -1.56 -6.33
N ILE A 129 13.89 -0.86 -5.75
CA ILE A 129 14.12 0.24 -4.82
C ILE A 129 14.08 -0.25 -3.39
N ALA A 130 13.06 -1.05 -3.06
CA ALA A 130 12.82 -1.46 -1.68
C ALA A 130 12.08 -2.79 -1.61
N LYS A 131 12.30 -3.48 -0.50
CA LYS A 131 11.50 -4.63 -0.09
C LYS A 131 11.03 -4.38 1.34
N LEU A 132 9.73 -4.51 1.57
CA LEU A 132 9.13 -4.23 2.87
C LEU A 132 8.32 -5.44 3.34
N THR A 133 8.20 -5.55 4.65
CA THR A 133 7.31 -6.50 5.28
C THR A 133 6.40 -5.78 6.25
N CYS A 134 5.16 -6.22 6.32
CA CYS A 134 4.15 -5.64 7.19
C CYS A 134 3.38 -6.75 7.86
N ASN A 135 3.07 -6.56 9.13
CA ASN A 135 2.21 -7.49 9.85
C ASN A 135 0.96 -6.77 10.31
N TYR A 136 -0.17 -7.43 10.18
CA TYR A 136 -1.49 -6.89 10.48
C TYR A 136 -2.25 -7.81 11.41
N LEU A 137 -3.09 -7.22 12.23
CA LEU A 137 -4.19 -7.92 12.89
C LEU A 137 -5.43 -7.73 12.03
N ILE A 138 -6.01 -8.83 11.56
CA ILE A 138 -7.21 -8.80 10.73
C ILE A 138 -8.43 -8.71 11.64
N ILE A 139 -9.26 -7.70 11.43
CA ILE A 139 -10.47 -7.47 12.21
C ILE A 139 -11.66 -7.35 11.26
N GLY A 140 -12.71 -8.10 11.54
CA GLY A 140 -13.95 -8.03 10.75
C GLY A 140 -13.98 -8.91 9.52
N LYS A 141 -13.36 -10.06 9.61
CA LYS A 141 -13.40 -11.06 8.52
C LYS A 141 -14.79 -11.31 7.96
#